data_8e50c0cc8d11a64f2f8f968c5129a30d
#
_entry.id   8e50c0cc8d11a64f2f8f968c5129a30d
#
_cell.length_a   1.000
_cell.length_b   1.000
_cell.length_c   1.000
_cell.angle_alpha   90.00
_cell.angle_beta   90.00
_cell.angle_gamma   90.00
#
_symmetry.space_group_name_H-M   'P 1'
#
loop_
_entity.id
_entity.type
_entity.pdbx_description
1 polymer ?
#
loop_
_entity_poly.entity_id
_entity_poly.type
_entity_poly.pdbx_seq_one_letter_code
_entity_poly.pdbx_strand_id
1 'polypeptide(L)'
;MGAADMDRVRALLHDLLPGLVRRGAAVVDGGTDSGIMRVIGDLAEGLTLVGVVAEGALGDTALEPHHVHVMVPGDAWGDESPWLAKAVSVLADGSPSVTLLVNGGEITYTDAAHSIEHDRPVLVLADTGRTADAIAAAAGGATRDHRAAVIARSGLTRVVTAEDFVAVVESALDTPSR
;
A
#
# COMPACT_ATOMS: atom_id res chain seq x y z
N MET A 1 11.91 7.74 -5.03
CA MET A 1 12.54 6.42 -5.26
C MET A 1 13.47 6.56 -6.45
N GLY A 2 14.70 6.05 -6.37
CA GLY A 2 15.65 6.06 -7.48
C GLY A 2 15.26 5.04 -8.56
N ALA A 3 15.85 5.16 -9.78
CA ALA A 3 15.53 4.25 -10.89
C ALA A 3 15.81 2.77 -10.54
N ALA A 4 16.97 2.48 -9.95
CA ALA A 4 17.35 1.13 -9.54
C ALA A 4 16.41 0.52 -8.49
N ASP A 5 15.92 1.35 -7.54
CA ASP A 5 14.94 0.89 -6.54
C ASP A 5 13.58 0.61 -7.19
N MET A 6 13.20 1.43 -8.18
CA MET A 6 11.96 1.24 -8.93
C MET A 6 12.00 -0.06 -9.74
N ASP A 7 13.13 -0.38 -10.38
CA ASP A 7 13.30 -1.62 -11.14
C ASP A 7 13.23 -2.84 -10.22
N ARG A 8 13.83 -2.75 -9.02
CA ARG A 8 13.74 -3.81 -8.00
C ARG A 8 12.30 -4.03 -7.54
N VAL A 9 11.60 -2.95 -7.23
CA VAL A 9 10.19 -3.03 -6.81
C VAL A 9 9.31 -3.56 -7.93
N ARG A 10 9.53 -3.14 -9.19
CA ARG A 10 8.84 -3.68 -10.36
C ARG A 10 9.02 -5.20 -10.48
N ALA A 11 10.22 -5.72 -10.29
CA ALA A 11 10.49 -7.16 -10.31
C ALA A 11 9.73 -7.90 -9.19
N LEU A 12 9.75 -7.39 -7.95
CA LEU A 12 9.01 -7.99 -6.83
C LEU A 12 7.50 -8.01 -7.07
N LEU A 13 6.94 -6.95 -7.63
CA LEU A 13 5.52 -6.91 -7.99
C LEU A 13 5.20 -7.88 -9.11
N HIS A 14 6.04 -7.95 -10.14
CA HIS A 14 5.88 -8.92 -11.23
C HIS A 14 5.79 -10.36 -10.69
N ASP A 15 6.61 -10.70 -9.70
CA ASP A 15 6.60 -12.03 -9.09
C ASP A 15 5.39 -12.26 -8.18
N LEU A 16 4.86 -11.21 -7.54
CA LEU A 16 3.68 -11.26 -6.67
C LEU A 16 2.36 -11.38 -7.44
N LEU A 17 2.22 -10.64 -8.55
CA LEU A 17 0.95 -10.47 -9.25
C LEU A 17 0.26 -11.78 -9.66
N PRO A 18 0.95 -12.82 -10.17
CA PRO A 18 0.31 -14.10 -10.49
C PRO A 18 -0.38 -14.75 -9.28
N GLY A 19 0.18 -14.58 -8.09
CA GLY A 19 -0.42 -15.05 -6.83
C GLY A 19 -1.71 -14.29 -6.47
N LEU A 20 -1.74 -12.97 -6.71
CA LEU A 20 -2.92 -12.13 -6.51
C LEU A 20 -4.04 -12.46 -7.51
N VAL A 21 -3.69 -12.63 -8.78
CA VAL A 21 -4.66 -13.03 -9.84
C VAL A 21 -5.33 -14.36 -9.52
N ARG A 22 -4.55 -15.37 -9.11
CA ARG A 22 -5.12 -16.68 -8.72
C ARG A 22 -6.10 -16.61 -7.54
N ARG A 23 -5.93 -15.63 -6.64
CA ARG A 23 -6.81 -15.39 -5.50
C ARG A 23 -8.02 -14.53 -5.84
N GLY A 24 -8.10 -13.96 -7.05
CA GLY A 24 -9.10 -12.96 -7.40
C GLY A 24 -9.00 -11.69 -6.56
N ALA A 25 -7.78 -11.36 -6.13
CA ALA A 25 -7.55 -10.20 -5.29
C ALA A 25 -7.79 -8.88 -6.07
N ALA A 26 -8.24 -7.84 -5.36
CA ALA A 26 -8.24 -6.49 -5.86
C ALA A 26 -7.10 -5.70 -5.19
N VAL A 27 -6.55 -4.72 -5.91
CA VAL A 27 -5.60 -3.74 -5.38
C VAL A 27 -6.32 -2.39 -5.23
N VAL A 28 -6.16 -1.75 -4.09
CA VAL A 28 -6.73 -0.42 -3.81
C VAL A 28 -5.60 0.52 -3.41
N ASP A 29 -5.50 1.64 -4.09
CA ASP A 29 -4.48 2.67 -3.83
C ASP A 29 -5.00 4.08 -4.17
N GLY A 30 -4.12 5.08 -4.25
CA GLY A 30 -4.46 6.46 -4.56
C GLY A 30 -4.75 6.75 -6.04
N GLY A 31 -4.65 5.79 -6.94
CA GLY A 31 -5.08 5.85 -8.34
C GLY A 31 -4.40 6.90 -9.23
N THR A 32 -3.28 7.51 -8.83
CA THR A 32 -2.58 8.51 -9.64
C THR A 32 -1.52 7.88 -10.54
N ASP A 33 -1.29 8.46 -11.72
CA ASP A 33 -0.28 8.00 -12.67
C ASP A 33 1.13 8.36 -12.21
N SER A 34 1.52 7.86 -11.03
CA SER A 34 2.81 8.16 -10.43
C SER A 34 3.33 7.02 -9.54
N GLY A 35 4.65 6.96 -9.36
CA GLY A 35 5.29 6.06 -8.40
C GLY A 35 4.87 4.60 -8.55
N ILE A 36 4.52 3.96 -7.43
CA ILE A 36 4.15 2.55 -7.39
C ILE A 36 2.81 2.26 -8.08
N MET A 37 1.87 3.21 -8.07
CA MET A 37 0.55 3.07 -8.69
C MET A 37 0.66 2.89 -10.20
N ARG A 38 1.53 3.69 -10.86
CA ARG A 38 1.87 3.50 -12.28
C ARG A 38 2.48 2.12 -12.54
N VAL A 39 3.41 1.68 -11.70
CA VAL A 39 4.04 0.36 -11.86
C VAL A 39 3.01 -0.77 -11.75
N ILE A 40 2.08 -0.67 -10.81
CA ILE A 40 0.99 -1.63 -10.66
C ILE A 40 0.08 -1.61 -11.88
N GLY A 41 -0.33 -0.42 -12.35
CA GLY A 41 -1.14 -0.28 -13.56
C GLY A 41 -0.51 -0.93 -14.79
N ASP A 42 0.79 -0.70 -15.00
CA ASP A 42 1.54 -1.30 -16.11
C ASP A 42 1.61 -2.84 -16.07
N LEU A 43 1.58 -3.43 -14.87
CA LEU A 43 1.85 -4.87 -14.67
C LEU A 43 0.60 -5.70 -14.40
N ALA A 44 -0.51 -5.10 -14.00
CA ALA A 44 -1.61 -5.78 -13.32
C ALA A 44 -2.65 -6.38 -14.29
N GLU A 45 -2.24 -6.95 -15.40
CA GLU A 45 -3.16 -7.66 -16.29
C GLU A 45 -3.94 -8.75 -15.54
N GLY A 46 -5.27 -8.68 -15.59
CA GLY A 46 -6.16 -9.63 -14.92
C GLY A 46 -6.49 -9.32 -13.46
N LEU A 47 -6.01 -8.21 -12.89
CA LEU A 47 -6.40 -7.73 -11.57
C LEU A 47 -7.45 -6.60 -11.65
N THR A 48 -8.28 -6.52 -10.62
CA THR A 48 -9.11 -5.34 -10.38
C THR A 48 -8.29 -4.31 -9.65
N LEU A 49 -8.10 -3.13 -10.26
CA LEU A 49 -7.42 -1.99 -9.67
C LEU A 49 -8.43 -0.90 -9.34
N VAL A 50 -8.39 -0.40 -8.11
CA VAL A 50 -9.30 0.66 -7.63
C VAL A 50 -8.46 1.81 -7.08
N GLY A 51 -8.61 2.99 -7.69
CA GLY A 51 -8.01 4.22 -7.22
C GLY A 51 -9.01 5.03 -6.38
N VAL A 52 -8.66 5.41 -5.17
CA VAL A 52 -9.48 6.30 -4.33
C VAL A 52 -8.84 7.67 -4.31
N VAL A 53 -9.56 8.69 -4.77
CA VAL A 53 -8.99 10.01 -5.07
C VAL A 53 -9.82 11.10 -4.41
N ALA A 54 -9.18 12.00 -3.66
CA ALA A 54 -9.81 13.22 -3.16
C ALA A 54 -10.05 14.18 -4.33
N GLU A 55 -11.33 14.48 -4.62
CA GLU A 55 -11.74 15.21 -5.83
C GLU A 55 -11.09 16.59 -5.93
N GLY A 56 -11.09 17.35 -4.83
CA GLY A 56 -10.52 18.70 -4.79
C GLY A 56 -8.99 18.74 -4.81
N ALA A 57 -8.32 17.63 -4.48
CA ALA A 57 -6.85 17.54 -4.47
C ALA A 57 -6.24 17.23 -5.84
N LEU A 58 -7.05 16.72 -6.78
CA LEU A 58 -6.55 16.16 -8.05
C LEU A 58 -5.82 17.21 -8.91
N GLY A 59 -6.37 18.44 -9.07
CA GLY A 59 -5.78 19.47 -9.92
C GLY A 59 -5.45 18.94 -11.31
N ASP A 60 -4.21 19.16 -11.75
CA ASP A 60 -3.68 18.67 -13.04
C ASP A 60 -3.01 17.29 -12.94
N THR A 61 -3.15 16.58 -11.82
CA THR A 61 -2.54 15.26 -11.63
C THR A 61 -3.24 14.23 -12.51
N ALA A 62 -2.47 13.49 -13.30
CA ALA A 62 -3.01 12.42 -14.13
C ALA A 62 -3.44 11.22 -13.28
N LEU A 63 -4.59 10.65 -13.62
CA LEU A 63 -5.06 9.40 -13.08
C LEU A 63 -4.43 8.22 -13.84
N GLU A 64 -4.15 7.14 -13.14
CA GLU A 64 -3.61 5.92 -13.72
C GLU A 64 -4.71 5.22 -14.55
N PRO A 65 -4.50 4.98 -15.88
CA PRO A 65 -5.59 4.62 -16.79
C PRO A 65 -6.18 3.22 -16.59
N HIS A 66 -5.48 2.31 -15.89
CA HIS A 66 -5.95 0.94 -15.67
C HIS A 66 -6.79 0.78 -14.40
N HIS A 67 -6.89 1.84 -13.57
CA HIS A 67 -7.70 1.84 -12.35
C HIS A 67 -9.15 2.25 -12.62
N VAL A 68 -10.06 1.63 -11.88
CA VAL A 68 -11.41 2.18 -11.69
C VAL A 68 -11.32 3.21 -10.57
N HIS A 69 -11.69 4.47 -10.84
CA HIS A 69 -11.53 5.56 -9.89
C HIS A 69 -12.80 5.81 -9.10
N VAL A 70 -12.64 5.90 -7.78
CA VAL A 70 -13.66 6.32 -6.82
C VAL A 70 -13.29 7.71 -6.33
N MET A 71 -14.05 8.71 -6.78
CA MET A 71 -13.87 10.09 -6.34
C MET A 71 -14.54 10.27 -4.98
N VAL A 72 -13.81 10.83 -4.02
CA VAL A 72 -14.28 11.06 -2.65
C VAL A 72 -14.16 12.55 -2.29
N PRO A 73 -14.97 13.05 -1.37
CA PRO A 73 -14.83 14.42 -0.87
C PRO A 73 -13.46 14.62 -0.21
N GLY A 74 -12.81 15.75 -0.53
CA GLY A 74 -11.53 16.15 0.04
C GLY A 74 -10.88 17.23 -0.82
N ASP A 75 -10.20 18.19 -0.19
CA ASP A 75 -9.57 19.32 -0.85
C ASP A 75 -8.04 19.21 -0.87
N ALA A 76 -7.48 18.26 -0.12
CA ALA A 76 -6.05 18.03 -0.01
C ALA A 76 -5.70 16.54 -0.14
N TRP A 77 -4.47 16.28 -0.60
CA TRP A 77 -3.92 14.93 -0.59
C TRP A 77 -3.83 14.39 0.85
N GLY A 78 -4.39 13.18 1.05
CA GLY A 78 -4.54 12.53 2.36
C GLY A 78 -5.98 12.56 2.88
N ASP A 79 -6.86 13.41 2.35
CA ASP A 79 -8.27 13.40 2.69
C ASP A 79 -8.97 12.12 2.20
N GLU A 80 -8.39 11.45 1.20
CA GLU A 80 -8.83 10.13 0.70
C GLU A 80 -8.47 8.95 1.62
N SER A 81 -7.49 9.09 2.52
CA SER A 81 -6.97 7.98 3.32
C SER A 81 -8.03 7.20 4.12
N PRO A 82 -8.98 7.83 4.84
CA PRO A 82 -10.04 7.10 5.53
C PRO A 82 -11.00 6.38 4.57
N TRP A 83 -11.22 6.96 3.39
CA TRP A 83 -12.07 6.35 2.36
C TRP A 83 -11.38 5.14 1.71
N LEU A 84 -10.07 5.24 1.47
CA LEU A 84 -9.25 4.15 0.96
C LEU A 84 -9.30 2.95 1.93
N ALA A 85 -9.07 3.19 3.21
CA ALA A 85 -9.15 2.14 4.24
C ALA A 85 -10.52 1.47 4.29
N LYS A 86 -11.61 2.27 4.18
CA LYS A 86 -12.98 1.79 4.14
C LYS A 86 -13.28 1.00 2.86
N ALA A 87 -12.83 1.50 1.70
CA ALA A 87 -13.01 0.82 0.42
C ALA A 87 -12.41 -0.59 0.44
N VAL A 88 -11.19 -0.73 0.98
CA VAL A 88 -10.56 -2.05 1.17
C VAL A 88 -11.41 -2.94 2.06
N SER A 89 -11.94 -2.44 3.18
CA SER A 89 -12.77 -3.25 4.08
C SER A 89 -14.07 -3.71 3.42
N VAL A 90 -14.69 -2.85 2.61
CA VAL A 90 -15.92 -3.20 1.86
C VAL A 90 -15.63 -4.23 0.77
N LEU A 91 -14.55 -4.04 0.01
CA LEU A 91 -14.18 -4.97 -1.07
C LEU A 91 -13.71 -6.32 -0.55
N ALA A 92 -13.05 -6.33 0.60
CA ALA A 92 -12.61 -7.58 1.25
C ALA A 92 -13.79 -8.41 1.75
N ASP A 93 -14.88 -7.78 2.21
CA ASP A 93 -16.11 -8.45 2.69
C ASP A 93 -15.82 -9.65 3.61
N GLY A 94 -14.94 -9.45 4.58
CA GLY A 94 -14.49 -10.49 5.50
C GLY A 94 -13.36 -11.39 4.96
N SER A 95 -12.97 -11.26 3.72
CA SER A 95 -11.79 -11.93 3.17
C SER A 95 -10.50 -11.31 3.71
N PRO A 96 -9.38 -12.05 3.72
CA PRO A 96 -8.09 -11.48 4.11
C PRO A 96 -7.71 -10.27 3.29
N SER A 97 -7.18 -9.25 3.96
CA SER A 97 -6.64 -8.05 3.31
C SER A 97 -5.35 -7.62 3.98
N VAL A 98 -4.46 -7.00 3.23
CA VAL A 98 -3.15 -6.55 3.71
C VAL A 98 -2.79 -5.20 3.08
N THR A 99 -2.13 -4.34 3.83
CA THR A 99 -1.57 -3.11 3.31
C THR A 99 -0.08 -3.32 3.01
N LEU A 100 0.31 -3.07 1.77
CA LEU A 100 1.71 -3.10 1.34
C LEU A 100 2.27 -1.67 1.33
N LEU A 101 3.29 -1.42 2.15
CA LEU A 101 3.93 -0.14 2.23
C LEU A 101 5.30 -0.21 1.55
N VAL A 102 5.41 0.47 0.41
CA VAL A 102 6.61 0.51 -0.43
C VAL A 102 7.00 1.96 -0.65
N ASN A 103 8.19 2.38 -0.23
CA ASN A 103 8.66 3.77 -0.27
C ASN A 103 7.73 4.71 0.54
N GLY A 104 6.77 5.37 -0.12
CA GLY A 104 5.76 6.22 0.50
C GLY A 104 6.23 7.65 0.80
N GLY A 105 5.26 8.53 1.04
CA GLY A 105 5.44 9.93 1.45
C GLY A 105 4.81 10.21 2.81
N GLU A 106 4.56 11.48 3.11
CA GLU A 106 3.97 11.92 4.37
C GLU A 106 2.57 11.31 4.60
N ILE A 107 1.76 11.18 3.58
CA ILE A 107 0.40 10.62 3.64
C ILE A 107 0.43 9.14 4.02
N THR A 108 1.47 8.43 3.64
CA THR A 108 1.63 6.99 3.91
C THR A 108 1.59 6.64 5.40
N TYR A 109 1.99 7.57 6.30
CA TYR A 109 1.81 7.38 7.75
C TYR A 109 0.32 7.33 8.12
N THR A 110 -0.49 8.17 7.51
CA THR A 110 -1.94 8.21 7.72
C THR A 110 -2.60 6.96 7.16
N ASP A 111 -2.21 6.52 5.96
CA ASP A 111 -2.73 5.29 5.35
C ASP A 111 -2.42 4.06 6.20
N ALA A 112 -1.19 3.96 6.71
CA ALA A 112 -0.78 2.88 7.60
C ALA A 112 -1.56 2.90 8.93
N ALA A 113 -1.78 4.09 9.50
CA ALA A 113 -2.56 4.23 10.74
C ALA A 113 -4.02 3.79 10.53
N HIS A 114 -4.68 4.23 9.46
CA HIS A 114 -6.04 3.79 9.14
C HIS A 114 -6.12 2.28 8.84
N SER A 115 -5.09 1.70 8.22
CA SER A 115 -5.04 0.25 8.03
C SER A 115 -5.03 -0.49 9.37
N ILE A 116 -4.23 -0.03 10.33
CA ILE A 116 -4.17 -0.58 11.69
C ILE A 116 -5.50 -0.39 12.43
N GLU A 117 -6.15 0.76 12.31
CA GLU A 117 -7.48 1.03 12.88
C GLU A 117 -8.58 0.10 12.34
N HIS A 118 -8.38 -0.43 11.15
CA HIS A 118 -9.26 -1.42 10.50
C HIS A 118 -8.78 -2.87 10.70
N ASP A 119 -7.93 -3.14 11.69
CA ASP A 119 -7.35 -4.45 11.99
C ASP A 119 -6.61 -5.12 10.82
N ARG A 120 -6.12 -4.32 9.88
CA ARG A 120 -5.44 -4.79 8.66
C ARG A 120 -3.94 -4.84 8.88
N PRO A 121 -3.28 -6.00 8.63
CA PRO A 121 -1.83 -6.09 8.66
C PRO A 121 -1.16 -5.10 7.69
N VAL A 122 -0.06 -4.49 8.15
CA VAL A 122 0.79 -3.58 7.38
C VAL A 122 2.14 -4.24 7.15
N LEU A 123 2.46 -4.57 5.91
CA LEU A 123 3.74 -5.13 5.50
C LEU A 123 4.60 -4.01 4.91
N VAL A 124 5.69 -3.71 5.57
CA VAL A 124 6.61 -2.63 5.22
C VAL A 124 7.81 -3.20 4.49
N LEU A 125 7.95 -2.93 3.20
CA LEU A 125 9.09 -3.38 2.43
C LEU A 125 10.31 -2.49 2.72
N ALA A 126 11.28 -3.06 3.41
CA ALA A 126 12.52 -2.37 3.76
C ALA A 126 13.37 -2.05 2.51
N ASP A 127 14.28 -1.09 2.66
CA ASP A 127 15.22 -0.64 1.63
C ASP A 127 14.53 -0.10 0.36
N THR A 128 13.35 0.49 0.53
CA THR A 128 12.63 1.18 -0.55
C THR A 128 12.60 2.70 -0.37
N GLY A 129 13.16 3.21 0.72
CA GLY A 129 13.32 4.64 1.02
C GLY A 129 12.16 5.26 1.79
N ARG A 130 12.34 6.51 2.21
CA ARG A 130 11.33 7.40 2.78
C ARG A 130 10.57 6.79 3.98
N THR A 131 9.23 6.77 3.94
CA THR A 131 8.38 6.32 5.04
C THR A 131 8.56 4.84 5.36
N ALA A 132 8.76 3.99 4.36
CA ALA A 132 9.03 2.56 4.58
C ALA A 132 10.29 2.36 5.42
N ASP A 133 11.38 3.02 5.05
CA ASP A 133 12.66 2.88 5.78
C ASP A 133 12.62 3.56 7.15
N ALA A 134 11.86 4.65 7.30
CA ALA A 134 11.65 5.27 8.60
C ALA A 134 10.92 4.33 9.57
N ILE A 135 9.90 3.61 9.10
CA ILE A 135 9.19 2.61 9.91
C ILE A 135 10.08 1.38 10.18
N ALA A 136 10.85 0.92 9.18
CA ALA A 136 11.79 -0.18 9.36
C ALA A 136 12.88 0.16 10.39
N ALA A 137 13.46 1.37 10.32
CA ALA A 137 14.41 1.86 11.31
C ALA A 137 13.79 1.95 12.72
N ALA A 138 12.52 2.37 12.81
CA ALA A 138 11.78 2.43 14.06
C ALA A 138 11.58 1.04 14.68
N ALA A 139 11.28 0.04 13.88
CA ALA A 139 11.17 -1.35 14.33
C ALA A 139 12.50 -1.88 14.90
N GLY A 140 13.62 -1.43 14.35
CA GLY A 140 14.98 -1.68 14.89
C GLY A 140 15.38 -0.79 16.07
N GLY A 141 14.51 0.09 16.57
CA GLY A 141 14.79 1.01 17.67
C GLY A 141 15.58 2.25 17.30
N ALA A 142 15.81 2.52 16.01
CA ALA A 142 16.68 3.59 15.48
C ALA A 142 15.90 4.76 14.86
N THR A 143 14.85 5.26 15.52
CA THR A 143 14.09 6.39 15.00
C THR A 143 13.87 7.52 16.00
N ARG A 144 13.75 8.74 15.48
CA ARG A 144 13.22 9.93 16.19
C ARG A 144 11.84 10.36 15.69
N ASP A 145 11.33 9.76 14.61
CA ASP A 145 9.98 10.03 14.10
C ASP A 145 8.95 9.27 14.94
N HIS A 146 8.15 10.03 15.69
CA HIS A 146 7.12 9.46 16.55
C HIS A 146 6.07 8.67 15.77
N ARG A 147 5.70 9.11 14.56
CA ARG A 147 4.71 8.43 13.72
C ARG A 147 5.22 7.07 13.27
N ALA A 148 6.47 7.01 12.80
CA ALA A 148 7.13 5.75 12.46
C ALA A 148 7.19 4.80 13.65
N ALA A 149 7.51 5.34 14.86
CA ALA A 149 7.57 4.54 16.07
C ALA A 149 6.20 3.97 16.49
N VAL A 150 5.12 4.72 16.33
CA VAL A 150 3.75 4.26 16.64
C VAL A 150 3.36 3.12 15.70
N ILE A 151 3.55 3.29 14.39
CA ILE A 151 3.24 2.27 13.39
C ILE A 151 4.10 1.01 13.62
N ALA A 152 5.41 1.17 13.81
CA ALA A 152 6.34 0.05 13.99
C ALA A 152 6.04 -0.80 15.25
N ARG A 153 5.44 -0.21 16.31
CA ARG A 153 5.06 -0.91 17.54
C ARG A 153 3.72 -1.62 17.46
N SER A 154 2.95 -1.38 16.41
CA SER A 154 1.68 -2.10 16.21
C SER A 154 1.95 -3.59 16.03
N GLY A 155 1.18 -4.43 16.71
CA GLY A 155 1.22 -5.88 16.51
C GLY A 155 0.78 -6.31 15.09
N LEU A 156 0.23 -5.39 14.30
CA LEU A 156 -0.18 -5.61 12.92
C LEU A 156 0.91 -5.20 11.91
N THR A 157 1.98 -4.55 12.34
CA THR A 157 3.06 -4.10 11.45
C THR A 157 4.19 -5.12 11.41
N ARG A 158 4.59 -5.50 10.22
CA ARG A 158 5.75 -6.36 9.96
C ARG A 158 6.65 -5.75 8.90
N VAL A 159 7.93 -5.59 9.22
CA VAL A 159 8.96 -5.24 8.25
C VAL A 159 9.37 -6.50 7.49
N VAL A 160 9.45 -6.41 6.18
CA VAL A 160 9.79 -7.51 5.27
C VAL A 160 10.96 -7.13 4.37
N THR A 161 11.80 -8.10 4.05
CA THR A 161 12.88 -7.94 3.07
C THR A 161 12.38 -8.23 1.67
N ALA A 162 13.13 -7.84 0.65
CA ALA A 162 12.81 -8.20 -0.74
C ALA A 162 12.76 -9.71 -0.96
N GLU A 163 13.62 -10.48 -0.29
CA GLU A 163 13.69 -11.95 -0.40
C GLU A 163 12.40 -12.62 0.11
N ASP A 164 11.85 -12.12 1.22
CA ASP A 164 10.67 -12.71 1.86
C ASP A 164 9.35 -12.13 1.36
N PHE A 165 9.39 -11.05 0.56
CA PHE A 165 8.23 -10.21 0.26
C PHE A 165 7.05 -11.01 -0.29
N VAL A 166 7.24 -11.74 -1.38
CA VAL A 166 6.17 -12.50 -2.04
C VAL A 166 5.55 -13.53 -1.11
N ALA A 167 6.39 -14.34 -0.44
CA ALA A 167 5.93 -15.39 0.46
C ALA A 167 5.15 -14.83 1.66
N VAL A 168 5.59 -13.71 2.22
CA VAL A 168 4.93 -13.07 3.37
C VAL A 168 3.60 -12.46 2.97
N VAL A 169 3.51 -11.80 1.80
CA VAL A 169 2.23 -11.26 1.28
C VAL A 169 1.23 -12.38 1.03
N GLU A 170 1.64 -13.43 0.33
CA GLU A 170 0.77 -14.57 0.06
C GLU A 170 0.28 -15.23 1.36
N SER A 171 1.16 -15.45 2.32
CA SER A 171 0.79 -15.98 3.64
C SER A 171 -0.19 -15.11 4.39
N ALA A 172 -0.06 -13.77 4.30
CA ALA A 172 -0.99 -12.84 4.95
C ALA A 172 -2.39 -12.89 4.32
N LEU A 173 -2.47 -13.11 3.00
CA LEU A 173 -3.73 -13.25 2.26
C LEU A 173 -4.38 -14.63 2.44
N ASP A 174 -3.65 -15.64 2.88
CA ASP A 174 -4.18 -16.98 3.18
C ASP A 174 -4.67 -17.09 4.65
N THR A 175 -4.40 -16.09 5.49
CA THR A 175 -4.78 -16.09 6.90
C THR A 175 -6.14 -15.40 7.07
N PRO A 176 -7.17 -16.07 7.61
CA PRO A 176 -8.47 -15.45 7.84
C PRO A 176 -8.35 -14.18 8.70
N SER A 177 -9.10 -13.14 8.35
CA SER A 177 -9.27 -11.96 9.20
C SER A 177 -9.91 -12.37 10.53
N ARG A 178 -9.43 -11.82 11.63
CA ARG A 178 -9.94 -12.12 12.98
C ARG A 178 -11.24 -11.39 13.27
#